data_f42d8278118d0b9d097c1dbf8ed5cc82
#
_entry.id   f42d8278118d0b9d097c1dbf8ed5cc82
#
_cell.length_a   1.000
_cell.length_b   1.000
_cell.length_c   1.000
_cell.angle_alpha   90.00
_cell.angle_beta   90.00
_cell.angle_gamma   90.00
#
_symmetry.space_group_name_H-M   'P 1'
#
loop_
_entity.id
_entity.type
_entity.pdbx_description
1 polymer ?
#
loop_
_entity_poly.entity_id
_entity_poly.type
_entity_poly.pdbx_seq_one_letter_code
_entity_poly.pdbx_strand_id
1 'polypeptide(L)'
;MKVLSLTEPYATIIKEGKKTIETRSWKTNYRGKLYIHASSTKIPKDSRKNKNLMNLVDINNLNYGYIVCSCELIDCVKMTDEFIEKVKLNNEEYISGIYAR
;
A
#
# COMPACT_ATOMS: atom_id res chain seq x y z
N MET A 1 -8.73 17.36 6.62
CA MET A 1 -8.74 16.02 5.98
C MET A 1 -7.31 15.51 5.83
N LYS A 2 -7.05 14.34 6.34
CA LYS A 2 -5.74 13.70 6.18
C LYS A 2 -5.73 12.83 4.94
N VAL A 3 -4.76 13.03 4.07
CA VAL A 3 -4.63 12.31 2.79
C VAL A 3 -3.23 11.74 2.68
N LEU A 4 -3.14 10.48 2.26
CA LEU A 4 -1.88 9.82 1.95
C LEU A 4 -1.87 9.48 0.46
N SER A 5 -0.86 9.99 -0.25
CA SER A 5 -0.67 9.67 -1.67
C SER A 5 0.19 8.43 -1.81
N LEU A 6 -0.28 7.48 -2.60
CA LEU A 6 0.43 6.25 -2.91
C LEU A 6 0.52 6.09 -4.42
N THR A 7 1.64 5.55 -4.89
CA THR A 7 1.74 5.17 -6.30
C THR A 7 0.84 3.96 -6.57
N GLU A 8 0.34 3.85 -7.79
CA GLU A 8 -0.34 2.63 -8.18
C GLU A 8 0.69 1.50 -8.42
N PRO A 9 0.35 0.24 -8.23
CA PRO A 9 -0.99 -0.28 -7.92
C PRO A 9 -1.33 -0.29 -6.43
N TYR A 10 -0.47 0.25 -5.57
CA TYR A 10 -0.62 0.15 -4.11
C TYR A 10 -1.90 0.80 -3.59
N ALA A 11 -2.28 1.96 -4.16
CA ALA A 11 -3.52 2.62 -3.77
C ALA A 11 -4.74 1.74 -4.04
N THR A 12 -4.83 1.15 -5.22
CA THR A 12 -5.92 0.26 -5.60
C THR A 12 -5.94 -1.02 -4.76
N ILE A 13 -4.77 -1.56 -4.44
CA ILE A 13 -4.65 -2.76 -3.60
C ILE A 13 -5.20 -2.50 -2.20
N ILE A 14 -4.95 -1.32 -1.63
CA ILE A 14 -5.55 -0.92 -0.35
C ILE A 14 -7.07 -0.79 -0.49
N LYS A 15 -7.54 -0.11 -1.53
CA LYS A 15 -8.97 0.05 -1.80
C LYS A 15 -9.70 -1.29 -1.84
N GLU A 16 -9.09 -2.30 -2.45
CA GLU A 16 -9.67 -3.63 -2.58
C GLU A 16 -9.50 -4.50 -1.34
N GLY A 17 -8.88 -3.99 -0.29
CA GLY A 17 -8.70 -4.71 0.96
C GLY A 17 -7.60 -5.77 0.97
N LYS A 18 -6.78 -5.82 -0.08
CA LYS A 18 -5.71 -6.81 -0.21
C LYS A 18 -4.44 -6.43 0.51
N LYS A 19 -4.33 -5.16 0.92
CA LYS A 19 -3.17 -4.63 1.63
C LYS A 19 -3.64 -3.90 2.88
N THR A 20 -3.09 -4.28 4.03
CA THR A 20 -3.45 -3.69 5.33
C THR A 20 -2.29 -2.94 5.99
N ILE A 21 -1.09 -3.06 5.44
CA ILE A 21 0.12 -2.43 5.98
C ILE A 21 0.80 -1.64 4.87
N GLU A 22 1.07 -0.37 5.14
CA GLU A 22 1.86 0.47 4.25
C GLU A 22 3.18 0.84 4.91
N THR A 23 4.28 0.72 4.17
CA THR A 23 5.62 1.04 4.67
C THR A 23 6.02 2.45 4.25
N ARG A 24 6.61 3.20 5.18
CA ARG A 24 7.08 4.56 4.95
C ARG A 24 8.41 4.80 5.67
N SER A 25 9.16 5.80 5.21
CA SER A 25 10.43 6.19 5.81
C SER A 25 10.26 7.15 6.99
N TRP A 26 9.03 7.58 7.28
CA TRP A 26 8.72 8.53 8.32
C TRP A 26 7.67 7.98 9.29
N LYS A 27 7.63 8.56 10.48
CA LYS A 27 6.70 8.18 11.54
C LYS A 27 5.61 9.22 11.67
N THR A 28 4.41 8.79 12.02
CA THR A 28 3.30 9.69 12.36
C THR A 28 2.67 9.31 13.68
N ASN A 29 2.21 10.34 14.41
CA ASN A 29 1.40 10.16 15.61
C ASN A 29 -0.10 10.25 15.33
N TYR A 30 -0.47 10.57 14.09
CA TYR A 30 -1.87 10.64 13.70
C TYR A 30 -2.53 9.27 13.77
N ARG A 31 -3.74 9.23 14.30
CA ARG A 31 -4.62 8.04 14.30
C ARG A 31 -6.00 8.50 13.84
N GLY A 32 -6.71 7.62 13.16
CA GLY A 32 -8.05 7.90 12.71
C GLY A 32 -8.20 7.84 11.21
N LYS A 33 -9.22 8.50 10.70
CA LYS A 33 -9.59 8.41 9.29
C LYS A 33 -8.51 8.98 8.37
N LEU A 34 -8.18 8.22 7.34
CA LEU A 34 -7.17 8.57 6.35
C LEU A 34 -7.73 8.31 4.96
N TYR A 35 -7.64 9.32 4.07
CA TYR A 35 -8.00 9.16 2.68
C TYR A 35 -6.80 8.72 1.86
N ILE A 36 -7.00 7.79 0.95
CA ILE A 36 -5.94 7.28 0.08
C ILE A 36 -6.11 7.90 -1.31
N HIS A 37 -5.08 8.59 -1.75
CA HIS A 37 -4.99 9.24 -3.05
C HIS A 37 -4.05 8.44 -3.95
N ALA A 38 -4.54 8.03 -5.12
CA ALA A 38 -3.70 7.37 -6.11
C ALA A 38 -2.90 8.44 -6.86
N SER A 39 -1.58 8.41 -6.71
CA SER A 39 -0.71 9.36 -7.40
C SER A 39 -0.86 9.21 -8.92
N SER A 40 -0.72 10.33 -9.64
CA SER A 40 -0.69 10.31 -11.10
C SER A 40 0.66 9.86 -11.66
N THR A 41 1.65 9.62 -10.82
CA THR A 41 2.95 9.09 -11.20
C THR A 41 2.81 7.68 -11.76
N LYS A 42 3.59 7.36 -12.79
CA LYS A 42 3.58 6.01 -13.37
C LYS A 42 4.03 4.97 -12.37
N ILE A 43 3.56 3.74 -12.56
CA ILE A 43 3.99 2.60 -11.75
C ILE A 43 5.51 2.44 -11.90
N PRO A 44 6.27 2.35 -10.78
CA PRO A 44 7.71 2.13 -10.86
C PRO A 44 8.06 0.85 -11.61
N LYS A 45 9.20 0.87 -12.32
CA LYS A 45 9.63 -0.28 -13.15
C LYS A 45 9.73 -1.57 -12.35
N ASP A 46 10.28 -1.50 -11.14
CA ASP A 46 10.45 -2.69 -10.29
C ASP A 46 9.10 -3.29 -9.92
N SER A 47 8.12 -2.46 -9.64
CA SER A 47 6.76 -2.90 -9.35
C SER A 47 6.11 -3.53 -10.57
N ARG A 48 6.32 -2.96 -11.77
CA ARG A 48 5.79 -3.52 -13.01
C ARG A 48 6.34 -4.90 -13.33
N LYS A 49 7.59 -5.16 -12.96
CA LYS A 49 8.23 -6.46 -13.18
C LYS A 49 7.77 -7.53 -12.21
N ASN A 50 7.14 -7.14 -11.11
CA ASN A 50 6.63 -8.08 -10.13
C ASN A 50 5.27 -8.64 -10.60
N LYS A 51 5.29 -9.81 -11.21
CA LYS A 51 4.09 -10.44 -11.75
C LYS A 51 3.04 -10.74 -10.68
N ASN A 52 3.48 -11.16 -9.49
CA ASN A 52 2.56 -11.45 -8.39
C ASN A 52 1.83 -10.19 -7.94
N LEU A 53 2.54 -9.06 -7.88
CA LEU A 53 1.96 -7.78 -7.54
C LEU A 53 0.96 -7.34 -8.62
N MET A 54 1.36 -7.38 -9.88
CA MET A 54 0.54 -6.89 -10.99
C MET A 54 -0.70 -7.76 -11.23
N ASN A 55 -0.66 -9.03 -10.85
CA ASN A 55 -1.82 -9.91 -10.93
C ASN A 55 -2.93 -9.57 -9.92
N LEU A 56 -2.63 -8.75 -8.92
CA LEU A 56 -3.62 -8.34 -7.92
C LEU A 56 -4.57 -7.26 -8.42
N VAL A 57 -4.25 -6.59 -9.53
CA VAL A 57 -5.04 -5.47 -10.04
C VAL A 57 -5.28 -5.61 -11.54
N ASP A 58 -6.33 -4.96 -12.03
CA ASP A 58 -6.53 -4.74 -13.46
C ASP A 58 -5.86 -3.43 -13.84
N ILE A 59 -4.76 -3.50 -14.56
CA ILE A 59 -3.96 -2.33 -14.93
C ILE A 59 -4.76 -1.31 -15.75
N ASN A 60 -5.82 -1.74 -16.41
CA ASN A 60 -6.67 -0.86 -17.23
C ASN A 60 -7.71 -0.10 -16.39
N ASN A 61 -7.87 -0.45 -15.11
CA ASN A 61 -8.86 0.15 -14.22
C ASN A 61 -8.24 0.82 -12.99
N LEU A 62 -7.01 1.30 -13.11
CA LEU A 62 -6.38 2.06 -12.05
C LEU A 62 -6.89 3.51 -12.02
N ASN A 63 -6.80 4.17 -10.87
CA ASN A 63 -7.46 5.45 -10.61
C ASN A 63 -6.45 6.59 -10.38
N TYR A 64 -5.49 6.74 -11.28
CA TYR A 64 -4.47 7.79 -11.17
C TYR A 64 -5.08 9.16 -10.93
N GLY A 65 -4.57 9.88 -9.93
CA GLY A 65 -4.96 11.25 -9.64
C GLY A 65 -6.21 11.40 -8.80
N TYR A 66 -6.84 10.31 -8.34
CA TYR A 66 -8.09 10.36 -7.58
C TYR A 66 -7.91 9.84 -6.16
N ILE A 67 -8.78 10.32 -5.27
CA ILE A 67 -8.96 9.69 -3.96
C ILE A 67 -9.80 8.44 -4.18
N VAL A 68 -9.23 7.29 -3.84
CA VAL A 68 -9.84 6.00 -4.19
C VAL A 68 -10.59 5.35 -3.04
N CYS A 69 -10.23 5.69 -1.80
CA CYS A 69 -10.90 5.13 -0.62
C CYS A 69 -10.53 5.93 0.63
N SER A 70 -11.17 5.57 1.73
CA SER A 70 -10.74 5.98 3.07
C SER A 70 -10.49 4.74 3.92
N CYS A 71 -9.64 4.86 4.91
CA CYS A 71 -9.32 3.79 5.84
C CYS A 71 -9.06 4.37 7.22
N GLU A 72 -8.87 3.50 8.19
CA GLU A 72 -8.55 3.89 9.56
C GLU A 72 -7.08 3.60 9.82
N LEU A 73 -6.31 4.63 10.15
CA LEU A 73 -4.93 4.44 10.59
C LEU A 73 -4.95 4.10 12.07
N ILE A 74 -4.68 2.86 12.39
CA ILE A 74 -4.80 2.35 13.76
C ILE A 74 -3.46 2.26 14.48
N ASP A 75 -2.36 2.17 13.74
CA ASP A 75 -1.04 2.07 14.35
C ASP A 75 0.06 2.49 13.37
N CYS A 76 1.20 2.87 13.96
CA CYS A 76 2.40 3.21 13.20
C CYS A 76 3.59 2.69 14.00
N VAL A 77 4.21 1.61 13.53
CA VAL A 77 5.26 0.92 14.26
C VAL A 77 6.57 0.93 13.47
N LYS A 78 7.69 0.87 14.19
CA LYS A 78 8.99 0.72 13.56
C LYS A 78 9.13 -0.67 12.95
N MET A 79 9.69 -0.75 11.76
CA MET A 79 9.96 -2.00 11.07
C MET A 79 11.17 -2.67 11.74
N THR A 80 10.91 -3.58 12.66
CA THR A 80 11.93 -4.40 13.33
C THR A 80 11.96 -5.79 12.73
N ASP A 81 13.02 -6.55 13.01
CA ASP A 81 13.12 -7.94 12.55
C ASP A 81 11.94 -8.78 13.07
N GLU A 82 11.53 -8.56 14.31
CA GLU A 82 10.37 -9.23 14.89
C GLU A 82 9.09 -8.91 14.13
N PHE A 83 8.89 -7.65 13.77
CA PHE A 83 7.72 -7.23 13.01
C PHE A 83 7.75 -7.82 11.61
N ILE A 84 8.90 -7.87 10.96
CA ILE A 84 9.06 -8.49 9.64
C ILE A 84 8.65 -9.96 9.70
N GLU A 85 9.05 -10.69 10.74
CA GLU A 85 8.64 -12.09 10.89
C GLU A 85 7.12 -12.24 11.06
N LYS A 86 6.48 -11.32 11.76
CA LYS A 86 5.00 -11.31 11.85
C LYS A 86 4.35 -11.06 10.50
N VAL A 87 4.90 -10.15 9.71
CA VAL A 87 4.39 -9.83 8.37
C VAL A 87 4.51 -11.03 7.45
N LYS A 88 5.59 -11.81 7.58
CA LYS A 88 5.80 -13.01 6.78
C LYS A 88 4.75 -14.09 7.02
N LEU A 89 4.07 -14.08 8.17
CA LEU A 89 2.98 -15.01 8.44
C LEU A 89 1.78 -14.78 7.51
N ASN A 90 1.63 -13.58 6.97
CA ASN A 90 0.65 -13.29 5.93
C ASN A 90 1.31 -13.49 4.56
N ASN A 91 1.44 -14.74 4.16
CA ASN A 91 2.24 -15.13 2.99
C ASN A 91 1.80 -14.45 1.69
N GLU A 92 0.51 -14.32 1.45
CA GLU A 92 0.02 -13.75 0.20
C GLU A 92 0.47 -12.32 0.01
N GLU A 93 0.30 -11.48 1.02
CA GLU A 93 0.72 -10.08 0.96
C GLU A 93 2.24 -9.96 0.86
N TYR A 94 2.97 -10.75 1.62
CA TYR A 94 4.44 -10.69 1.64
C TYR A 94 5.05 -11.16 0.32
N ILE A 95 4.59 -12.31 -0.20
CA ILE A 95 5.10 -12.89 -1.44
C ILE A 95 4.79 -12.01 -2.64
N SER A 96 3.63 -11.35 -2.66
CA SER A 96 3.27 -10.47 -3.76
C SER A 96 4.06 -9.16 -3.77
N GLY A 97 4.83 -8.88 -2.72
CA GLY A 97 5.67 -7.69 -2.66
C GLY A 97 4.92 -6.40 -2.35
N ILE A 98 3.68 -6.49 -1.87
CA ILE A 98 2.87 -5.29 -1.59
C ILE A 98 3.40 -4.49 -0.40
N TYR A 99 4.32 -5.06 0.38
CA TYR A 99 5.00 -4.34 1.46
C TYR A 99 6.32 -3.71 1.01
N ALA A 100 6.48 -3.43 -0.26
CA ALA A 100 7.70 -2.79 -0.78
C ALA A 100 7.93 -1.43 -0.09
N ARG A 101 9.18 -1.14 0.15
CA ARG A 101 9.62 0.10 0.79
C ARG A 101 9.76 1.21 -0.22
#